data_c761534b67811c1c869bf35f31bfad51
#
_entry.id   c761534b67811c1c869bf35f31bfad51
#
_cell.length_a   1.000
_cell.length_b   1.000
_cell.length_c   1.000
_cell.angle_alpha   90.00
_cell.angle_beta   90.00
_cell.angle_gamma   90.00
#
_symmetry.space_group_name_H-M   'P 1'
#
loop_
_entity.id
_entity.type
_entity.pdbx_description
1 polymer ?
#
loop_
_entity_poly.entity_id
_entity_poly.type
_entity_poly.pdbx_seq_one_letter_code
_entity_poly.pdbx_strand_id
1 'polypeptide(L)'
;MGNTFNGMVVENVAQQGFKAFLKALTPLGVFSTDLSADIAEQGTVVNSRIVPASSAAVDLLTNDTASGDREHSNIITACTTTSVPVTLNQQPIAGFELTDYDMARIASGVMADTKDKIIETKAYAIASYMLKYAFNLVVPGTFTNTAAFTGEASAFDLDDVVDAGEACSQLGWNMDDGKNYMVLDTAYHAALKKDNAIQDLSASGIKVVQDGQLPKLDVFNVLAAPVLRDATTAYNASNYVRGFVCRPSALVIASRQVPCQSTNAMMEVRTMTDPVTGATMVMRAWYSPRYAKSFWTFETLFGAAAAQVTALSVIKGQ
;
A
#
# COMPACT_ATOMS: atom_id res chain seq x y z
N MET A 1 -34.32 -33.09 -0.02
CA MET A 1 -32.87 -33.28 -0.23
C MET A 1 -32.31 -31.92 -0.58
N GLY A 2 -31.47 -31.33 0.28
CA GLY A 2 -30.85 -30.05 0.01
C GLY A 2 -29.84 -30.21 -1.13
N ASN A 3 -29.87 -29.28 -2.08
CA ASN A 3 -28.86 -29.23 -3.15
C ASN A 3 -27.48 -29.00 -2.52
N THR A 4 -26.61 -29.99 -2.63
CA THR A 4 -25.21 -29.85 -2.24
C THR A 4 -24.53 -29.07 -3.34
N PHE A 5 -24.28 -27.78 -3.13
CA PHE A 5 -23.51 -26.94 -4.05
C PHE A 5 -22.03 -27.30 -3.96
N ASN A 6 -21.65 -28.38 -4.64
CA ASN A 6 -20.24 -28.77 -4.77
C ASN A 6 -19.54 -27.75 -5.65
N GLY A 7 -18.86 -26.77 -5.05
CA GLY A 7 -18.01 -25.81 -5.76
C GLY A 7 -18.17 -24.33 -5.41
N MET A 8 -19.28 -23.93 -4.78
CA MET A 8 -19.45 -22.58 -4.24
C MET A 8 -19.66 -22.65 -2.71
N VAL A 9 -18.76 -23.27 -2.01
CA VAL A 9 -18.72 -23.13 -0.56
C VAL A 9 -18.25 -21.69 -0.30
N VAL A 10 -19.05 -20.95 0.48
CA VAL A 10 -18.79 -19.54 0.84
C VAL A 10 -17.35 -19.36 1.33
N GLU A 11 -16.85 -20.34 2.06
CA GLU A 11 -15.49 -20.35 2.58
C GLU A 11 -14.43 -20.37 1.46
N ASN A 12 -14.60 -21.15 0.42
CA ASN A 12 -13.66 -21.21 -0.72
C ASN A 12 -13.64 -19.90 -1.49
N VAL A 13 -14.79 -19.28 -1.72
CA VAL A 13 -14.91 -17.97 -2.38
C VAL A 13 -14.22 -16.91 -1.54
N ALA A 14 -14.43 -16.93 -0.23
CA ALA A 14 -13.82 -16.02 0.70
C ALA A 14 -12.28 -16.15 0.68
N GLN A 15 -11.75 -17.34 0.82
CA GLN A 15 -10.30 -17.60 0.83
C GLN A 15 -9.63 -17.21 -0.49
N GLN A 16 -10.28 -17.48 -1.62
CA GLN A 16 -9.74 -17.13 -2.94
C GLN A 16 -9.70 -15.62 -3.14
N GLY A 17 -10.80 -14.93 -2.83
CA GLY A 17 -10.85 -13.47 -2.88
C GLY A 17 -9.81 -12.83 -1.96
N PHE A 18 -9.63 -13.38 -0.76
CA PHE A 18 -8.65 -12.87 0.19
C PHE A 18 -7.20 -13.06 -0.26
N LYS A 19 -6.86 -14.21 -0.86
CA LYS A 19 -5.53 -14.43 -1.45
C LYS A 19 -5.23 -13.42 -2.57
N ALA A 20 -6.20 -13.18 -3.45
CA ALA A 20 -6.07 -12.20 -4.52
C ALA A 20 -5.91 -10.76 -3.96
N PHE A 21 -6.66 -10.43 -2.92
CA PHE A 21 -6.57 -9.16 -2.21
C PHE A 21 -5.18 -8.93 -1.60
N LEU A 22 -4.66 -9.89 -0.84
CA LEU A 22 -3.33 -9.80 -0.22
C LEU A 22 -2.22 -9.64 -1.27
N LYS A 23 -2.29 -10.39 -2.36
CA LYS A 23 -1.33 -10.28 -3.46
C LYS A 23 -1.34 -8.89 -4.08
N ALA A 24 -2.53 -8.30 -4.25
CA ALA A 24 -2.67 -6.96 -4.80
C ALA A 24 -2.26 -5.84 -3.82
N LEU A 25 -2.29 -6.09 -2.51
CA LEU A 25 -1.85 -5.15 -1.48
C LEU A 25 -0.33 -5.08 -1.28
N THR A 26 0.43 -5.98 -1.88
CA THR A 26 1.90 -6.02 -1.73
C THR A 26 2.58 -4.64 -1.86
N PRO A 27 2.20 -3.75 -2.81
CA PRO A 27 2.80 -2.43 -2.92
C PRO A 27 2.53 -1.49 -1.73
N LEU A 28 1.53 -1.77 -0.88
CA LEU A 28 1.31 -1.00 0.35
C LEU A 28 2.40 -1.21 1.40
N GLY A 29 3.17 -2.29 1.31
CA GLY A 29 4.31 -2.56 2.19
C GLY A 29 5.43 -1.52 2.13
N VAL A 30 5.37 -0.60 1.16
CA VAL A 30 6.25 0.58 1.08
C VAL A 30 6.01 1.54 2.25
N PHE A 31 4.80 1.56 2.81
CA PHE A 31 4.40 2.44 3.91
C PHE A 31 4.26 1.70 5.24
N SER A 32 4.17 2.46 6.32
CA SER A 32 3.84 1.91 7.62
C SER A 32 2.38 1.47 7.66
N THR A 33 2.15 0.22 8.06
CA THR A 33 0.81 -0.36 8.13
C THR A 33 0.45 -0.70 9.57
N ASP A 34 -0.73 -0.26 10.02
CA ASP A 34 -1.34 -0.60 11.30
C ASP A 34 -2.62 -1.39 11.01
N LEU A 35 -2.47 -2.67 10.74
CA LEU A 35 -3.55 -3.56 10.37
C LEU A 35 -3.91 -4.42 11.57
N SER A 36 -5.19 -4.47 11.94
CA SER A 36 -5.68 -5.26 13.06
C SER A 36 -7.04 -5.86 12.76
N ALA A 37 -7.32 -7.02 13.38
CA ALA A 37 -8.61 -7.67 13.36
C ALA A 37 -9.63 -7.03 14.32
N ASP A 38 -9.25 -5.99 15.05
CA ASP A 38 -10.17 -5.28 15.94
C ASP A 38 -11.33 -4.68 15.16
N ILE A 39 -12.52 -4.72 15.75
CA ILE A 39 -13.72 -4.17 15.14
C ILE A 39 -13.73 -2.66 15.37
N ALA A 40 -13.94 -1.91 14.31
CA ALA A 40 -14.09 -0.46 14.38
C ALA A 40 -15.22 0.03 13.48
N GLU A 41 -15.83 1.12 13.88
CA GLU A 41 -16.86 1.81 13.08
C GLU A 41 -16.20 2.85 12.15
N GLN A 42 -16.89 3.18 11.08
CA GLN A 42 -16.45 4.26 10.18
C GLN A 42 -16.41 5.58 10.96
N GLY A 43 -15.30 6.31 10.82
CA GLY A 43 -15.04 7.53 11.58
C GLY A 43 -14.19 7.31 12.84
N THR A 44 -13.92 6.07 13.24
CA THR A 44 -12.99 5.77 14.34
C THR A 44 -11.59 6.27 14.02
N VAL A 45 -10.94 6.90 14.99
CA VAL A 45 -9.56 7.38 14.88
C VAL A 45 -8.61 6.37 15.51
N VAL A 46 -7.69 5.87 14.72
CA VAL A 46 -6.60 5.00 15.17
C VAL A 46 -5.34 5.86 15.33
N ASN A 47 -4.78 5.85 16.53
CA ASN A 47 -3.54 6.57 16.81
C ASN A 47 -2.34 5.66 16.59
N SER A 48 -1.69 5.81 15.44
CA SER A 48 -0.44 5.11 15.15
C SER A 48 0.75 5.88 15.68
N ARG A 49 1.68 5.18 16.35
CA ARG A 49 2.88 5.79 16.92
C ARG A 49 4.03 5.66 15.93
N ILE A 50 4.55 6.81 15.51
CA ILE A 50 5.78 6.86 14.73
C ILE A 50 6.86 7.46 15.63
N VAL A 51 8.00 6.79 15.66
CA VAL A 51 9.21 7.37 16.21
C VAL A 51 9.87 8.13 15.05
N PRO A 52 9.81 9.47 15.03
CA PRO A 52 10.58 10.22 14.05
C PRO A 52 12.04 9.83 14.21
N ALA A 53 12.78 9.76 13.10
CA ALA A 53 14.22 9.71 13.15
C ALA A 53 14.65 11.01 13.86
N SER A 54 14.76 10.94 15.16
CA SER A 54 15.20 12.06 15.97
C SER A 54 16.62 12.34 15.55
N SER A 55 16.93 13.58 15.26
CA SER A 55 18.29 14.07 15.42
C SER A 55 18.60 13.86 16.91
N ALA A 56 19.10 12.68 17.24
CA ALA A 56 19.61 12.43 18.57
C ALA A 56 20.75 13.44 18.75
N ALA A 57 20.51 14.47 19.52
CA ALA A 57 21.55 15.31 19.97
C ALA A 57 22.49 14.41 20.79
N VAL A 58 23.63 14.11 20.25
CA VAL A 58 24.67 13.43 20.99
C VAL A 58 25.37 14.51 21.79
N ASP A 59 25.02 14.60 23.06
CA ASP A 59 25.75 15.47 23.95
C ASP A 59 27.08 14.81 24.29
N LEU A 60 28.16 15.50 23.97
CA LEU A 60 29.48 15.11 24.44
C LEU A 60 29.58 15.38 25.94
N LEU A 61 29.84 14.34 26.70
CA LEU A 61 30.16 14.48 28.13
C LEU A 61 31.50 15.21 28.27
N THR A 62 31.47 16.54 28.26
CA THR A 62 32.62 17.36 28.53
C THR A 62 32.98 17.25 29.98
N ASN A 63 34.23 17.08 30.27
CA ASN A 63 34.77 17.07 31.61
C ASN A 63 34.74 18.51 32.15
N ASP A 64 33.57 18.93 32.64
CA ASP A 64 33.48 20.23 33.32
C ASP A 64 34.13 20.12 34.72
N THR A 65 35.34 20.62 34.80
CA THR A 65 36.12 20.62 36.01
C THR A 65 35.59 21.63 37.05
N ALA A 66 34.60 22.44 36.71
CA ALA A 66 34.07 23.47 37.59
C ALA A 66 33.01 22.97 38.59
N SER A 67 32.23 21.93 38.23
CA SER A 67 31.16 21.40 39.10
C SER A 67 31.41 19.99 39.65
N GLY A 68 32.35 19.23 39.11
CA GLY A 68 32.68 17.90 39.61
C GLY A 68 31.66 16.80 39.40
N ASP A 69 30.47 17.13 38.96
CA ASP A 69 29.33 16.20 38.80
C ASP A 69 29.15 15.77 37.36
N ARG A 70 29.48 14.52 37.09
CA ARG A 70 29.11 13.78 35.86
C ARG A 70 27.74 13.15 36.04
N GLU A 71 26.69 13.94 36.10
CA GLU A 71 25.35 13.39 36.15
C GLU A 71 24.88 13.01 34.71
N HIS A 72 24.81 11.71 34.44
CA HIS A 72 24.22 11.18 33.21
C HIS A 72 22.75 11.60 33.03
N SER A 73 22.06 11.94 34.15
CA SER A 73 20.69 12.42 34.13
C SER A 73 20.49 13.72 33.34
N ASN A 74 21.49 14.60 33.30
CA ASN A 74 21.44 15.87 32.61
C ASN A 74 21.62 15.76 31.09
N ILE A 75 22.03 14.56 30.61
CA ILE A 75 22.32 14.29 29.21
C ILE A 75 21.17 13.51 28.54
N ILE A 76 20.20 13.04 29.33
CA ILE A 76 19.08 12.26 28.83
C ILE A 76 18.05 13.19 28.17
N THR A 77 18.09 13.27 26.85
CA THR A 77 17.03 13.95 26.10
C THR A 77 15.82 13.04 25.98
N ALA A 78 14.64 13.54 26.35
CA ALA A 78 13.39 12.79 26.23
C ALA A 78 13.11 12.44 24.76
N CYS A 79 13.01 11.17 24.43
CA CYS A 79 12.58 10.73 23.13
C CYS A 79 11.07 10.98 22.98
N THR A 80 10.70 11.91 22.11
CA THR A 80 9.30 12.22 21.83
C THR A 80 8.78 11.30 20.72
N THR A 81 7.78 10.48 21.04
CA THR A 81 7.02 9.74 20.04
C THR A 81 5.87 10.61 19.52
N THR A 82 5.76 10.76 18.21
CA THR A 82 4.64 11.46 17.60
C THR A 82 3.50 10.49 17.32
N SER A 83 2.32 10.81 17.83
CA SER A 83 1.09 10.07 17.50
C SER A 83 0.49 10.64 16.23
N VAL A 84 0.25 9.79 15.23
CA VAL A 84 -0.41 10.17 13.99
C VAL A 84 -1.84 9.64 14.02
N PRO A 85 -2.86 10.52 14.09
CA PRO A 85 -4.24 10.09 14.06
C PRO A 85 -4.63 9.70 12.62
N VAL A 86 -5.07 8.47 12.44
CA VAL A 86 -5.60 7.94 11.18
C VAL A 86 -7.10 7.73 11.33
N THR A 87 -7.90 8.49 10.61
CA THR A 87 -9.36 8.32 10.61
C THR A 87 -9.76 7.25 9.62
N LEU A 88 -10.49 6.23 10.07
CA LEU A 88 -11.03 5.16 9.24
C LEU A 88 -12.28 5.65 8.51
N ASN A 89 -12.11 6.32 7.38
CA ASN A 89 -13.20 6.98 6.65
C ASN A 89 -13.54 6.30 5.32
N GLN A 90 -12.79 5.27 4.92
CA GLN A 90 -12.96 4.59 3.64
C GLN A 90 -13.45 3.15 3.85
N GLN A 91 -14.61 2.84 3.28
CA GLN A 91 -15.16 1.49 3.28
C GLN A 91 -15.50 1.07 1.84
N PRO A 92 -14.50 0.67 1.04
CA PRO A 92 -14.77 0.18 -0.30
C PRO A 92 -15.51 -1.16 -0.25
N ILE A 93 -16.49 -1.28 -1.10
CA ILE A 93 -17.30 -2.48 -1.27
C ILE A 93 -17.26 -2.86 -2.75
N ALA A 94 -16.93 -4.11 -3.03
CA ALA A 94 -17.01 -4.67 -4.36
C ALA A 94 -17.83 -5.95 -4.31
N GLY A 95 -18.79 -6.08 -5.23
CA GLY A 95 -19.69 -7.22 -5.23
C GLY A 95 -19.98 -7.72 -6.64
N PHE A 96 -20.60 -8.89 -6.69
CA PHE A 96 -21.16 -9.49 -7.89
C PHE A 96 -22.45 -10.23 -7.55
N GLU A 97 -23.25 -10.44 -8.56
CA GLU A 97 -24.47 -11.24 -8.48
C GLU A 97 -24.41 -12.42 -9.44
N LEU A 98 -25.06 -13.50 -9.09
CA LEU A 98 -25.22 -14.69 -9.93
C LEU A 98 -26.68 -15.09 -9.95
N THR A 99 -27.21 -15.31 -11.12
CA THR A 99 -28.57 -15.86 -11.29
C THR A 99 -28.59 -17.36 -10.98
N ASP A 100 -29.75 -17.92 -10.72
CA ASP A 100 -29.91 -19.37 -10.52
C ASP A 100 -29.40 -20.17 -11.74
N TYR A 101 -29.53 -19.61 -12.95
CA TYR A 101 -29.00 -20.21 -14.16
C TYR A 101 -27.46 -20.21 -14.20
N ASP A 102 -26.83 -19.11 -13.74
CA ASP A 102 -25.37 -19.04 -13.68
C ASP A 102 -24.84 -20.01 -12.64
N MET A 103 -25.54 -20.12 -11.50
CA MET A 103 -25.20 -21.08 -10.45
C MET A 103 -25.26 -22.54 -10.96
N ALA A 104 -26.30 -22.87 -11.76
CA ALA A 104 -26.42 -24.19 -12.37
C ALA A 104 -25.29 -24.47 -13.38
N ARG A 105 -24.89 -23.47 -14.18
CA ARG A 105 -23.77 -23.56 -15.12
C ARG A 105 -22.43 -23.73 -14.43
N ILE A 106 -22.22 -23.02 -13.33
CA ILE A 106 -21.01 -23.19 -12.51
C ILE A 106 -20.98 -24.59 -11.90
N ALA A 107 -22.10 -25.06 -11.36
CA ALA A 107 -22.21 -26.41 -10.79
C ALA A 107 -21.97 -27.52 -11.81
N SER A 108 -22.33 -27.29 -13.09
CA SER A 108 -22.03 -28.20 -14.19
C SER A 108 -20.59 -28.15 -14.71
N GLY A 109 -19.77 -27.25 -14.18
CA GLY A 109 -18.35 -27.06 -14.58
C GLY A 109 -18.13 -26.18 -15.81
N VAL A 110 -19.20 -25.77 -16.51
CA VAL A 110 -19.09 -24.96 -17.74
C VAL A 110 -18.53 -23.56 -17.50
N MET A 111 -18.72 -22.98 -16.30
CA MET A 111 -18.30 -21.62 -15.95
C MET A 111 -17.41 -21.54 -14.69
N ALA A 112 -16.77 -22.62 -14.29
CA ALA A 112 -15.93 -22.65 -13.09
C ALA A 112 -14.82 -21.59 -13.13
N ASP A 113 -14.07 -21.51 -14.23
CA ASP A 113 -12.98 -20.54 -14.41
C ASP A 113 -13.48 -19.08 -14.43
N THR A 114 -14.70 -18.86 -14.91
CA THR A 114 -15.29 -17.50 -14.97
C THR A 114 -15.60 -17.00 -13.57
N LYS A 115 -16.09 -17.86 -12.67
CA LYS A 115 -16.34 -17.54 -11.27
C LYS A 115 -15.06 -17.06 -10.59
N ASP A 116 -13.99 -17.82 -10.74
CA ASP A 116 -12.70 -17.54 -10.09
C ASP A 116 -12.12 -16.20 -10.53
N LYS A 117 -12.20 -15.91 -11.83
CA LYS A 117 -11.79 -14.61 -12.39
C LYS A 117 -12.64 -13.45 -11.87
N ILE A 118 -13.96 -13.63 -11.70
CA ILE A 118 -14.84 -12.60 -11.13
C ILE A 118 -14.42 -12.29 -9.70
N ILE A 119 -14.20 -13.31 -8.88
CA ILE A 119 -13.79 -13.15 -7.47
C ILE A 119 -12.46 -12.40 -7.38
N GLU A 120 -11.46 -12.83 -8.15
CA GLU A 120 -10.15 -12.17 -8.20
C GLU A 120 -10.25 -10.72 -8.66
N THR A 121 -11.04 -10.43 -9.69
CA THR A 121 -11.25 -9.07 -10.19
C THR A 121 -11.87 -8.16 -9.15
N LYS A 122 -12.86 -8.65 -8.38
CA LYS A 122 -13.53 -7.86 -7.34
C LYS A 122 -12.61 -7.60 -6.14
N ALA A 123 -11.85 -8.60 -5.73
CA ALA A 123 -10.85 -8.46 -4.67
C ALA A 123 -9.72 -7.49 -5.08
N TYR A 124 -9.25 -7.60 -6.33
CA TYR A 124 -8.27 -6.68 -6.90
C TYR A 124 -8.79 -5.23 -6.95
N ALA A 125 -10.07 -5.04 -7.27
CA ALA A 125 -10.67 -3.70 -7.31
C ALA A 125 -10.61 -3.00 -5.94
N ILE A 126 -10.85 -3.72 -4.83
CA ILE A 126 -10.74 -3.17 -3.48
C ILE A 126 -9.30 -2.80 -3.16
N ALA A 127 -8.35 -3.70 -3.42
CA ALA A 127 -6.93 -3.44 -3.18
C ALA A 127 -6.41 -2.26 -4.02
N SER A 128 -6.82 -2.19 -5.30
CA SER A 128 -6.48 -1.07 -6.19
C SER A 128 -7.05 0.26 -5.69
N TYR A 129 -8.25 0.26 -5.13
CA TYR A 129 -8.83 1.45 -4.50
C TYR A 129 -8.02 1.91 -3.28
N MET A 130 -7.61 0.97 -2.42
CA MET A 130 -6.77 1.28 -1.25
C MET A 130 -5.43 1.88 -1.66
N LEU A 131 -4.76 1.28 -2.65
CA LEU A 131 -3.51 1.79 -3.22
C LEU A 131 -3.68 3.19 -3.78
N LYS A 132 -4.71 3.39 -4.60
CA LYS A 132 -5.02 4.69 -5.21
C LYS A 132 -5.29 5.76 -4.16
N TYR A 133 -6.04 5.42 -3.11
CA TYR A 133 -6.31 6.33 -2.01
C TYR A 133 -5.02 6.74 -1.28
N ALA A 134 -4.16 5.77 -0.95
CA ALA A 134 -2.89 6.03 -0.28
C ALA A 134 -1.95 6.89 -1.16
N PHE A 135 -1.83 6.58 -2.44
CA PHE A 135 -0.98 7.33 -3.36
C PHE A 135 -1.51 8.74 -3.66
N ASN A 136 -2.82 8.95 -3.64
CA ASN A 136 -3.42 10.27 -3.81
C ASN A 136 -3.13 11.23 -2.64
N LEU A 137 -2.67 10.72 -1.49
CA LEU A 137 -2.17 11.56 -0.39
C LEU A 137 -0.76 12.11 -0.67
N VAL A 138 -0.05 11.52 -1.63
CA VAL A 138 1.28 11.97 -2.03
C VAL A 138 1.14 13.16 -2.96
N VAL A 139 1.03 14.34 -2.37
CA VAL A 139 0.93 15.60 -3.11
C VAL A 139 2.05 16.56 -2.70
N PRO A 140 2.60 17.37 -3.64
CA PRO A 140 3.68 18.30 -3.33
C PRO A 140 3.36 19.35 -2.26
N GLY A 141 2.05 19.63 -2.04
CA GLY A 141 1.60 20.53 -0.98
C GLY A 141 1.70 19.93 0.43
N THR A 142 1.65 18.61 0.56
CA THR A 142 1.82 17.90 1.83
C THR A 142 3.28 17.56 2.07
N PHE A 143 3.97 17.07 1.04
CA PHE A 143 5.39 16.70 1.10
C PHE A 143 6.22 17.81 0.43
N THR A 144 6.78 18.68 1.26
CA THR A 144 7.44 19.92 0.82
C THR A 144 8.92 19.77 0.52
N ASN A 145 9.48 18.57 0.57
CA ASN A 145 10.87 18.33 0.17
C ASN A 145 11.11 18.71 -1.30
N THR A 146 12.34 19.06 -1.61
CA THR A 146 12.76 19.24 -2.99
C THR A 146 12.38 17.99 -3.79
N ALA A 147 11.83 18.18 -4.99
CA ALA A 147 11.49 17.08 -5.86
C ALA A 147 12.75 16.26 -6.18
N ALA A 148 12.66 14.95 -6.03
CA ALA A 148 13.77 14.04 -6.36
C ALA A 148 14.12 14.10 -7.86
N PHE A 149 13.11 14.37 -8.70
CA PHE A 149 13.28 14.60 -10.13
C PHE A 149 12.15 15.50 -10.64
N THR A 150 12.45 16.29 -11.68
CA THR A 150 11.46 17.09 -12.40
C THR A 150 11.77 17.07 -13.89
N GLY A 151 10.94 16.41 -14.69
CA GLY A 151 11.16 16.31 -16.14
C GLY A 151 10.26 15.27 -16.80
N GLU A 152 10.48 15.03 -18.08
CA GLU A 152 9.78 14.00 -18.85
C GLU A 152 10.33 12.61 -18.57
N ALA A 153 9.50 11.58 -18.77
CA ALA A 153 9.92 10.20 -18.60
C ALA A 153 11.08 9.79 -19.51
N SER A 154 11.21 10.43 -20.68
CA SER A 154 12.29 10.18 -21.66
C SER A 154 13.67 10.63 -21.18
N ALA A 155 13.71 11.53 -20.22
CA ALA A 155 14.94 12.06 -19.64
C ALA A 155 15.29 11.39 -18.29
N PHE A 156 14.46 10.50 -17.81
CA PHE A 156 14.67 9.84 -16.52
C PHE A 156 15.57 8.62 -16.69
N ASP A 157 16.74 8.63 -16.09
CA ASP A 157 17.79 7.62 -16.23
C ASP A 157 18.36 7.18 -14.86
N LEU A 158 19.43 6.40 -14.87
CA LEU A 158 20.11 5.90 -13.68
C LEU A 158 20.77 7.02 -12.88
N ASP A 159 21.30 8.03 -13.56
CA ASP A 159 21.97 9.17 -12.90
C ASP A 159 20.95 9.94 -12.02
N ASP A 160 19.72 10.10 -12.49
CA ASP A 160 18.63 10.71 -11.71
C ASP A 160 18.28 9.89 -10.45
N VAL A 161 18.39 8.56 -10.51
CA VAL A 161 18.20 7.70 -9.33
C VAL A 161 19.30 7.93 -8.30
N VAL A 162 20.54 8.08 -8.74
CA VAL A 162 21.69 8.38 -7.87
C VAL A 162 21.57 9.77 -7.25
N ASP A 163 21.18 10.77 -8.05
CA ASP A 163 20.95 12.13 -7.57
C ASP A 163 19.80 12.20 -6.53
N ALA A 164 18.74 11.41 -6.77
CA ALA A 164 17.67 11.25 -5.77
C ALA A 164 18.20 10.61 -4.47
N GLY A 165 19.13 9.66 -4.57
CA GLY A 165 19.80 9.06 -3.41
C GLY A 165 20.61 10.09 -2.63
N GLU A 166 21.39 10.93 -3.31
CA GLU A 166 22.15 12.00 -2.68
C GLU A 166 21.20 12.99 -1.95
N ALA A 167 20.14 13.44 -2.61
CA ALA A 167 19.16 14.35 -2.03
C ALA A 167 18.50 13.76 -0.77
N CYS A 168 18.18 12.46 -0.77
CA CYS A 168 17.63 11.77 0.40
C CYS A 168 18.67 11.63 1.53
N SER A 169 19.94 11.42 1.19
CA SER A 169 21.03 11.40 2.17
C SER A 169 21.18 12.75 2.89
N GLN A 170 21.06 13.85 2.14
CA GLN A 170 21.08 15.20 2.72
C GLN A 170 19.88 15.47 3.66
N LEU A 171 18.76 14.78 3.46
CA LEU A 171 17.61 14.79 4.38
C LEU A 171 17.83 13.91 5.65
N GLY A 172 18.99 13.28 5.78
CA GLY A 172 19.34 12.43 6.90
C GLY A 172 18.74 11.03 6.86
N TRP A 173 18.40 10.53 5.67
CA TRP A 173 17.92 9.15 5.55
C TRP A 173 19.07 8.16 5.73
N ASN A 174 18.78 7.04 6.39
CA ASN A 174 19.74 5.93 6.46
C ASN A 174 19.70 5.17 5.13
N MET A 175 20.81 5.15 4.41
CA MET A 175 20.91 4.54 3.09
C MET A 175 21.17 3.03 3.14
N ASP A 176 21.69 2.53 4.27
CA ASP A 176 22.13 1.13 4.41
C ASP A 176 21.06 0.20 4.98
N ASP A 177 19.92 0.72 5.44
CA ASP A 177 18.90 -0.09 6.12
C ASP A 177 17.95 -0.86 5.18
N GLY A 178 18.07 -0.65 3.86
CA GLY A 178 17.25 -1.31 2.84
C GLY A 178 15.77 -0.93 2.85
N LYS A 179 15.39 0.12 3.61
CA LYS A 179 13.99 0.58 3.75
C LYS A 179 13.69 1.81 2.91
N ASN A 180 14.47 2.08 1.91
CA ASN A 180 14.24 3.14 0.95
C ASN A 180 13.54 2.55 -0.27
N TYR A 181 12.43 3.15 -0.66
CA TYR A 181 11.61 2.70 -1.77
C TYR A 181 11.48 3.80 -2.80
N MET A 182 11.50 3.42 -4.07
CA MET A 182 11.18 4.28 -5.19
C MET A 182 9.97 3.72 -5.92
N VAL A 183 8.89 4.45 -5.94
CA VAL A 183 7.64 4.06 -6.61
C VAL A 183 7.48 4.93 -7.85
N LEU A 184 7.38 4.29 -9.00
CA LEU A 184 7.36 4.97 -10.30
C LEU A 184 6.12 4.64 -11.09
N ASP A 185 5.62 5.61 -11.84
CA ASP A 185 4.66 5.36 -12.92
C ASP A 185 5.28 4.43 -13.99
N THR A 186 4.43 3.72 -14.71
CA THR A 186 4.83 2.76 -15.73
C THR A 186 5.74 3.36 -16.81
N ALA A 187 5.55 4.65 -17.16
CA ALA A 187 6.38 5.33 -18.15
C ALA A 187 7.82 5.53 -17.66
N TYR A 188 7.99 6.00 -16.42
CA TYR A 188 9.31 6.21 -15.80
C TYR A 188 10.01 4.89 -15.50
N HIS A 189 9.26 3.90 -15.02
CA HIS A 189 9.79 2.56 -14.82
C HIS A 189 10.25 1.92 -16.15
N ALA A 190 9.53 2.16 -17.26
CA ALA A 190 9.92 1.68 -18.58
C ALA A 190 11.14 2.43 -19.13
N ALA A 191 11.30 3.73 -18.81
CA ALA A 191 12.47 4.51 -19.19
C ALA A 191 13.75 3.93 -18.54
N LEU A 192 13.71 3.67 -17.24
CA LEU A 192 14.83 3.01 -16.55
C LEU A 192 15.21 1.65 -17.16
N LYS A 193 14.21 0.83 -17.56
CA LYS A 193 14.49 -0.46 -18.22
C LYS A 193 15.17 -0.32 -19.57
N LYS A 194 14.99 0.82 -20.23
CA LYS A 194 15.60 1.11 -21.54
C LYS A 194 16.96 1.78 -21.41
N ASP A 195 17.33 2.22 -20.23
CA ASP A 195 18.62 2.85 -19.98
C ASP A 195 19.76 1.86 -20.27
N ASN A 196 20.72 2.31 -21.07
CA ASN A 196 21.87 1.51 -21.48
C ASN A 196 22.70 1.05 -20.29
N ALA A 197 22.88 1.89 -19.28
CA ALA A 197 23.65 1.56 -18.09
C ALA A 197 23.03 0.37 -17.34
N ILE A 198 21.68 0.31 -17.27
CA ILE A 198 20.98 -0.81 -16.64
C ILE A 198 20.99 -2.06 -17.53
N GLN A 199 20.94 -1.88 -18.85
CA GLN A 199 21.06 -3.00 -19.80
C GLN A 199 22.45 -3.63 -19.79
N ASP A 200 23.50 -2.83 -19.66
CA ASP A 200 24.89 -3.31 -19.54
C ASP A 200 25.10 -4.06 -18.22
N LEU A 201 24.49 -3.64 -17.13
CA LEU A 201 24.43 -4.39 -15.88
C LEU A 201 23.75 -5.75 -16.08
N SER A 202 22.71 -5.81 -16.93
CA SER A 202 22.05 -7.06 -17.31
C SER A 202 23.00 -8.02 -18.05
N ALA A 203 23.89 -7.52 -18.88
CA ALA A 203 24.92 -8.33 -19.56
C ALA A 203 25.93 -8.94 -18.57
N SER A 204 26.16 -8.31 -17.41
CA SER A 204 27.04 -8.83 -16.35
C SER A 204 26.36 -9.84 -15.41
N GLY A 205 25.15 -10.31 -15.69
CA GLY A 205 24.44 -11.37 -14.98
C GLY A 205 23.18 -10.98 -14.24
N ILE A 206 22.79 -9.71 -14.25
CA ILE A 206 21.52 -9.25 -13.70
C ILE A 206 20.44 -9.37 -14.78
N LYS A 207 19.44 -10.23 -14.57
CA LYS A 207 18.41 -10.56 -15.57
C LYS A 207 17.27 -9.55 -15.66
N VAL A 208 17.55 -8.25 -15.69
CA VAL A 208 16.54 -7.18 -15.71
C VAL A 208 15.61 -7.31 -16.91
N VAL A 209 16.15 -7.60 -18.09
CA VAL A 209 15.37 -7.70 -19.32
C VAL A 209 14.56 -8.99 -19.37
N GLN A 210 15.08 -10.09 -18.80
CA GLN A 210 14.42 -11.41 -18.85
C GLN A 210 13.27 -11.49 -17.84
N ASP A 211 13.49 -11.02 -16.61
CA ASP A 211 12.52 -11.14 -15.52
C ASP A 211 11.54 -9.97 -15.48
N GLY A 212 11.80 -8.91 -16.25
CA GLY A 212 10.96 -7.71 -16.29
C GLY A 212 10.91 -6.91 -14.98
N GLN A 213 11.72 -7.28 -14.00
CA GLN A 213 11.83 -6.61 -12.70
C GLN A 213 13.14 -5.84 -12.64
N LEU A 214 13.06 -4.59 -12.16
CA LEU A 214 14.26 -3.85 -11.82
C LEU A 214 14.83 -4.38 -10.50
N PRO A 215 16.14 -4.60 -10.40
CA PRO A 215 16.80 -4.92 -9.15
C PRO A 215 16.73 -3.70 -8.20
N LYS A 216 17.30 -3.84 -7.03
CA LYS A 216 17.62 -2.69 -6.20
C LYS A 216 18.61 -1.80 -6.98
N LEU A 217 18.21 -0.57 -7.26
CA LEU A 217 19.05 0.44 -7.91
C LEU A 217 19.55 1.40 -6.85
N ASP A 218 20.88 1.54 -6.76
CA ASP A 218 21.54 2.30 -5.71
C ASP A 218 20.98 1.90 -4.32
N VAL A 219 20.38 2.81 -3.60
CA VAL A 219 19.81 2.59 -2.26
C VAL A 219 18.32 2.24 -2.28
N PHE A 220 17.65 2.29 -3.44
CA PHE A 220 16.20 2.16 -3.56
C PHE A 220 15.73 0.78 -4.02
N ASN A 221 14.68 0.29 -3.39
CA ASN A 221 13.87 -0.81 -3.91
C ASN A 221 12.85 -0.22 -4.90
N VAL A 222 13.01 -0.48 -6.19
CA VAL A 222 12.18 0.14 -7.23
C VAL A 222 10.92 -0.67 -7.47
N LEU A 223 9.77 0.01 -7.45
CA LEU A 223 8.45 -0.57 -7.68
C LEU A 223 7.70 0.19 -8.78
N ALA A 224 7.06 -0.56 -9.68
CA ALA A 224 6.13 0.01 -10.64
C ALA A 224 4.73 0.11 -10.03
N ALA A 225 4.11 1.27 -10.11
CA ALA A 225 2.74 1.49 -9.63
C ALA A 225 1.86 2.07 -10.74
N PRO A 226 1.17 1.22 -11.50
CA PRO A 226 0.28 1.68 -12.59
C PRO A 226 -0.89 2.54 -12.06
N VAL A 227 -1.13 2.52 -10.75
CA VAL A 227 -2.22 3.25 -10.09
C VAL A 227 -1.88 4.71 -9.81
N LEU A 228 -0.60 5.11 -9.92
CA LEU A 228 -0.17 6.52 -9.74
C LEU A 228 -0.78 7.45 -10.77
N ARG A 229 -1.07 6.94 -11.96
CA ARG A 229 -1.68 7.70 -13.03
C ARG A 229 -3.18 7.54 -13.00
N ASP A 230 -3.90 8.54 -12.52
CA ASP A 230 -5.33 8.64 -12.80
C ASP A 230 -5.53 9.21 -14.21
N ALA A 231 -6.01 8.37 -15.13
CA ALA A 231 -6.32 8.78 -16.50
C ALA A 231 -7.42 9.86 -16.58
N THR A 232 -8.17 10.05 -15.48
CA THR A 232 -9.26 11.01 -15.39
C THR A 232 -8.83 12.36 -14.79
N THR A 233 -7.67 12.42 -14.13
CA THR A 233 -7.18 13.68 -13.56
C THR A 233 -6.47 14.49 -14.64
N ALA A 234 -6.97 15.69 -14.91
CA ALA A 234 -6.34 16.60 -15.85
C ALA A 234 -4.90 16.92 -15.39
N TYR A 235 -3.98 16.97 -16.35
CA TYR A 235 -2.60 17.37 -16.12
C TYR A 235 -2.54 18.75 -15.47
N ASN A 236 -1.94 18.82 -14.29
CA ASN A 236 -1.60 20.06 -13.63
C ASN A 236 -0.08 20.10 -13.44
N ALA A 237 0.60 20.96 -14.18
CA ALA A 237 2.07 21.08 -14.16
C ALA A 237 2.67 21.31 -12.77
N SER A 238 1.91 21.88 -11.84
CA SER A 238 2.36 22.16 -10.47
C SER A 238 2.27 20.95 -9.53
N ASN A 239 1.40 19.98 -9.79
CA ASN A 239 1.07 18.90 -8.87
C ASN A 239 1.13 17.50 -9.50
N TYR A 240 1.71 17.36 -10.67
CA TYR A 240 1.73 16.12 -11.40
C TYR A 240 2.79 15.16 -10.86
N VAL A 241 2.37 14.29 -9.94
CA VAL A 241 3.24 13.26 -9.36
C VAL A 241 3.30 12.08 -10.30
N ARG A 242 4.51 11.73 -10.76
CA ARG A 242 4.81 10.56 -11.59
C ARG A 242 5.49 9.45 -10.83
N GLY A 243 5.94 9.74 -9.65
CA GLY A 243 6.59 8.82 -8.76
C GLY A 243 6.96 9.53 -7.46
N PHE A 244 7.52 8.78 -6.57
CA PHE A 244 8.07 9.30 -5.33
C PHE A 244 9.12 8.35 -4.77
N VAL A 245 10.03 8.91 -4.02
CA VAL A 245 10.94 8.17 -3.16
C VAL A 245 10.46 8.31 -1.73
N CYS A 246 10.43 7.23 -0.97
CA CYS A 246 9.91 7.27 0.40
C CYS A 246 10.54 6.25 1.33
N ARG A 247 10.36 6.54 2.61
CA ARG A 247 10.54 5.58 3.72
C ARG A 247 9.18 5.18 4.29
N PRO A 248 9.07 4.04 4.97
CA PRO A 248 7.81 3.57 5.55
C PRO A 248 7.13 4.57 6.49
N SER A 249 7.91 5.42 7.16
CA SER A 249 7.38 6.45 8.06
C SER A 249 6.67 7.63 7.36
N ALA A 250 6.70 7.72 6.03
CA ALA A 250 6.09 8.82 5.28
C ALA A 250 4.56 8.83 5.40
N LEU A 251 3.93 7.67 5.24
CA LEU A 251 2.48 7.47 5.34
C LEU A 251 2.17 6.34 6.31
N VAL A 252 1.05 6.46 7.01
CA VAL A 252 0.47 5.39 7.82
C VAL A 252 -0.87 4.99 7.25
N ILE A 253 -1.07 3.69 7.09
CA ILE A 253 -2.31 3.09 6.64
C ILE A 253 -2.83 2.21 7.76
N ALA A 254 -4.02 2.51 8.26
CA ALA A 254 -4.70 1.71 9.26
C ALA A 254 -5.89 0.99 8.63
N SER A 255 -6.08 -0.29 8.97
CA SER A 255 -7.26 -1.07 8.59
C SER A 255 -7.80 -1.81 9.79
N ARG A 256 -9.13 -1.86 9.87
CA ARG A 256 -9.85 -2.56 10.92
C ARG A 256 -11.00 -3.37 10.31
N GLN A 257 -11.49 -4.32 11.09
CA GLN A 257 -12.65 -5.12 10.68
C GLN A 257 -13.91 -4.29 10.73
N VAL A 258 -14.73 -4.38 9.67
CA VAL A 258 -16.07 -3.78 9.65
C VAL A 258 -16.97 -4.52 10.64
N PRO A 259 -17.80 -3.82 11.46
CA PRO A 259 -18.81 -4.47 12.27
C PRO A 259 -19.75 -5.29 11.39
N CYS A 260 -19.87 -6.56 11.67
CA CYS A 260 -20.76 -7.43 10.93
C CYS A 260 -21.51 -8.35 11.89
N GLN A 261 -22.83 -8.28 11.84
CA GLN A 261 -23.70 -9.21 12.56
C GLN A 261 -24.51 -9.99 11.54
N SER A 262 -24.44 -11.31 11.62
CA SER A 262 -25.32 -12.20 10.86
C SER A 262 -26.56 -12.43 11.70
N THR A 263 -27.55 -11.55 11.60
CA THR A 263 -28.84 -11.69 12.29
C THR A 263 -29.89 -12.40 11.45
N ASN A 264 -29.60 -12.62 10.16
CA ASN A 264 -30.55 -13.20 9.21
C ASN A 264 -30.07 -14.57 8.74
N ALA A 265 -30.93 -15.59 8.86
CA ALA A 265 -30.62 -16.96 8.41
C ALA A 265 -30.31 -17.08 6.89
N MET A 266 -30.68 -16.06 6.09
CA MET A 266 -30.37 -16.00 4.65
C MET A 266 -29.05 -15.32 4.31
N MET A 267 -28.32 -14.82 5.30
CA MET A 267 -27.07 -14.11 5.11
C MET A 267 -25.92 -14.83 5.79
N GLU A 268 -24.90 -15.13 5.03
CA GLU A 268 -23.64 -15.68 5.54
C GLU A 268 -22.55 -14.61 5.51
N VAL A 269 -21.87 -14.44 6.63
CA VAL A 269 -20.78 -13.50 6.81
C VAL A 269 -19.51 -14.26 7.15
N ARG A 270 -18.44 -13.97 6.44
CA ARG A 270 -17.10 -14.51 6.69
C ARG A 270 -16.10 -13.39 6.83
N THR A 271 -15.40 -13.37 7.94
CA THR A 271 -14.25 -12.49 8.15
C THR A 271 -12.98 -13.28 7.92
N MET A 272 -12.10 -12.70 7.15
CA MET A 272 -10.78 -13.26 6.88
C MET A 272 -9.72 -12.27 7.35
N THR A 273 -8.74 -12.80 8.07
CA THR A 273 -7.63 -12.03 8.60
C THR A 273 -6.33 -12.74 8.24
N ASP A 274 -5.39 -12.01 7.70
CA ASP A 274 -4.04 -12.51 7.50
C ASP A 274 -3.27 -12.53 8.83
N PRO A 275 -2.81 -13.67 9.30
CA PRO A 275 -2.11 -13.77 10.57
C PRO A 275 -0.75 -13.08 10.56
N VAL A 276 -0.18 -12.81 9.40
CA VAL A 276 1.15 -12.19 9.26
C VAL A 276 1.05 -10.67 9.21
N THR A 277 0.16 -10.14 8.38
CA THR A 277 0.04 -8.68 8.18
C THR A 277 -1.08 -8.06 9.03
N GLY A 278 -2.02 -8.84 9.54
CA GLY A 278 -3.23 -8.36 10.22
C GLY A 278 -4.29 -7.80 9.27
N ALA A 279 -4.08 -7.85 7.96
CA ALA A 279 -5.05 -7.36 6.98
C ALA A 279 -6.37 -8.12 7.08
N THR A 280 -7.49 -7.40 7.09
CA THR A 280 -8.82 -7.97 7.23
C THR A 280 -9.70 -7.65 6.03
N MET A 281 -10.50 -8.63 5.63
CA MET A 281 -11.55 -8.48 4.64
C MET A 281 -12.80 -9.23 5.10
N VAL A 282 -13.95 -8.59 4.97
CA VAL A 282 -15.24 -9.20 5.27
C VAL A 282 -15.94 -9.55 3.97
N MET A 283 -16.46 -10.75 3.89
CA MET A 283 -17.32 -11.18 2.80
C MET A 283 -18.72 -11.43 3.33
N ARG A 284 -19.72 -10.96 2.57
CA ARG A 284 -21.12 -11.23 2.82
C ARG A 284 -21.73 -11.93 1.62
N ALA A 285 -22.51 -12.95 1.86
CA ALA A 285 -23.25 -13.68 0.84
C ALA A 285 -24.70 -13.83 1.27
N TRP A 286 -25.63 -13.51 0.37
CA TRP A 286 -27.07 -13.69 0.62
C TRP A 286 -27.82 -14.04 -0.65
N TYR A 287 -28.93 -14.72 -0.51
CA TYR A 287 -29.83 -15.02 -1.60
C TYR A 287 -31.07 -14.16 -1.52
N SER A 288 -31.50 -13.60 -2.64
CA SER A 288 -32.74 -12.85 -2.75
C SER A 288 -33.79 -13.64 -3.54
N PRO A 289 -34.81 -14.18 -2.88
CA PRO A 289 -35.88 -14.92 -3.56
C PRO A 289 -36.68 -14.05 -4.56
N ARG A 290 -36.75 -12.75 -4.28
CA ARG A 290 -37.50 -11.80 -5.13
C ARG A 290 -36.88 -11.69 -6.54
N TYR A 291 -35.56 -11.82 -6.65
CA TYR A 291 -34.84 -11.65 -7.89
C TYR A 291 -34.25 -12.96 -8.43
N ALA A 292 -34.42 -14.08 -7.69
CA ALA A 292 -33.78 -15.37 -7.99
C ALA A 292 -32.27 -15.23 -8.25
N LYS A 293 -31.60 -14.50 -7.34
CA LYS A 293 -30.17 -14.20 -7.45
C LYS A 293 -29.45 -14.36 -6.12
N SER A 294 -28.21 -14.81 -6.19
CA SER A 294 -27.27 -14.80 -5.09
C SER A 294 -26.34 -13.60 -5.23
N PHE A 295 -26.16 -12.86 -4.15
CA PHE A 295 -25.30 -11.69 -4.05
C PHE A 295 -24.08 -11.98 -3.19
N TRP A 296 -22.93 -11.46 -3.59
CA TRP A 296 -21.66 -11.64 -2.92
C TRP A 296 -20.94 -10.30 -2.86
N THR A 297 -20.50 -9.89 -1.68
CA THR A 297 -19.78 -8.64 -1.50
C THR A 297 -18.51 -8.85 -0.68
N PHE A 298 -17.48 -8.15 -1.05
CA PHE A 298 -16.24 -8.01 -0.29
C PHE A 298 -16.14 -6.57 0.19
N GLU A 299 -15.70 -6.39 1.43
CA GLU A 299 -15.53 -5.07 2.03
C GLU A 299 -14.36 -5.04 3.00
N THR A 300 -13.77 -3.87 3.17
CA THR A 300 -12.75 -3.58 4.19
C THR A 300 -12.93 -2.16 4.68
N LEU A 301 -12.51 -1.87 5.89
CA LEU A 301 -12.51 -0.52 6.47
C LEU A 301 -11.08 -0.06 6.66
N PHE A 302 -10.73 1.08 6.09
CA PHE A 302 -9.38 1.60 6.21
C PHE A 302 -9.34 3.13 6.21
N GLY A 303 -8.19 3.65 6.57
CA GLY A 303 -7.82 5.04 6.46
C GLY A 303 -6.33 5.18 6.22
N ALA A 304 -5.91 6.33 5.74
CA ALA A 304 -4.50 6.66 5.59
C ALA A 304 -4.25 8.12 5.97
N ALA A 305 -3.07 8.40 6.49
CA ALA A 305 -2.66 9.75 6.85
C ALA A 305 -1.17 9.96 6.55
N ALA A 306 -0.83 11.19 6.17
CA ALA A 306 0.57 11.61 6.10
C ALA A 306 1.15 11.67 7.50
N ALA A 307 2.36 11.14 7.68
CA ALA A 307 2.98 11.01 8.98
C ALA A 307 4.26 11.85 9.07
N GLN A 308 5.35 11.41 8.48
CA GLN A 308 6.60 12.15 8.46
C GLN A 308 6.82 12.77 7.06
N VAL A 309 6.57 14.08 6.95
CA VAL A 309 6.67 14.78 5.66
C VAL A 309 8.08 14.80 5.07
N THR A 310 9.11 14.73 5.91
CA THR A 310 10.53 14.67 5.49
C THR A 310 10.95 13.29 4.99
N ALA A 311 10.11 12.26 5.16
CA ALA A 311 10.40 10.89 4.76
C ALA A 311 9.87 10.56 3.35
N LEU A 312 9.48 11.57 2.56
CA LEU A 312 9.06 11.39 1.18
C LEU A 312 9.49 12.58 0.33
N SER A 313 9.97 12.29 -0.88
CA SER A 313 10.24 13.28 -1.92
C SER A 313 9.55 12.85 -3.22
N VAL A 314 8.93 13.81 -3.92
CA VAL A 314 8.14 13.52 -5.11
C VAL A 314 8.98 13.54 -6.38
N ILE A 315 8.59 12.73 -7.36
CA ILE A 315 9.06 12.79 -8.74
C ILE A 315 7.96 13.45 -9.56
N LYS A 316 8.26 14.62 -10.11
CA LYS A 316 7.30 15.40 -10.89
C LYS A 316 7.52 15.16 -12.37
N GLY A 317 6.45 14.91 -13.09
CA GLY A 317 6.46 14.80 -14.54
C GLY A 317 5.92 16.04 -15.24
N GLN A 318 6.34 16.20 -16.48
CA GLN A 318 5.71 17.12 -17.43
C GLN A 318 4.71 16.37 -18.30
#